data_d5206b8f2e503f4015164056095e8824
#
_entry.id   d5206b8f2e503f4015164056095e8824
#
_cell.length_a   1.000
_cell.length_b   1.000
_cell.length_c   1.000
_cell.angle_alpha   90.00
_cell.angle_beta   90.00
_cell.angle_gamma   90.00
#
_symmetry.space_group_name_H-M   'P 1'
#
loop_
_entity.id
_entity.type
_entity.pdbx_description
1 polymer ?
#
loop_
_entity_poly.entity_id
_entity_poly.type
_entity_poly.pdbx_seq_one_letter_code
_entity_poly.pdbx_strand_id
1 'polypeptide(L)'
;MKNKKVILGIGTGRCGTVSLSDLLNKQESSFFSHELKIKIKKPTDYNTPLSWECDEQAFDNAWNSILHYNGKYVGDVSMFWLPYLERLFNIADNLKVICLQREKQGVINSYLKKTEGRNHWMDHDGSYWDFCSWDKSYPNFKVETKEEALNRYWDYYYQLVDELIRKYPDRIRIFQMTDLNDEKKVRSLLEFAGFENKNVISNIQRNKIERNIFDKIKRKLFGA
;
A
#
# COMPACT_ATOMS: atom_id res chain seq x y z
N MET A 1 5.80 19.49 16.67
CA MET A 1 6.03 18.23 15.94
C MET A 1 7.05 17.28 16.62
N LYS A 2 7.56 17.57 17.82
CA LYS A 2 8.72 16.87 18.41
C LYS A 2 8.54 15.38 18.81
N ASN A 3 7.34 14.78 18.72
CA ASN A 3 7.14 13.40 19.20
C ASN A 3 6.36 12.48 18.25
N LYS A 4 6.12 12.86 16.99
CA LYS A 4 5.44 11.98 16.05
C LYS A 4 6.39 10.93 15.47
N LYS A 5 5.97 9.68 15.45
CA LYS A 5 6.65 8.60 14.75
C LYS A 5 5.91 8.36 13.43
N VAL A 6 6.61 8.53 12.32
CA VAL A 6 6.04 8.33 10.99
C VAL A 6 6.34 6.92 10.51
N ILE A 7 5.30 6.22 10.07
CA ILE A 7 5.41 4.85 9.56
C ILE A 7 4.68 4.80 8.22
N LEU A 8 5.36 4.32 7.20
CA LEU A 8 4.73 4.03 5.92
C LEU A 8 4.61 2.53 5.71
N GLY A 9 3.48 2.11 5.17
CA GLY A 9 3.29 0.77 4.68
C GLY A 9 3.37 0.77 3.15
N ILE A 10 4.18 -0.12 2.59
CA ILE A 10 4.32 -0.28 1.14
C ILE A 10 4.14 -1.73 0.71
N GLY A 11 4.13 -1.98 -0.56
CA GLY A 11 4.03 -3.26 -1.24
C GLY A 11 3.37 -3.07 -2.60
N THR A 12 3.47 -4.04 -3.48
CA THR A 12 2.99 -3.93 -4.88
C THR A 12 1.51 -3.58 -5.04
N GLY A 13 0.75 -3.50 -3.97
CA GLY A 13 -0.71 -3.60 -4.02
C GLY A 13 -1.14 -5.07 -4.09
N ARG A 14 -2.40 -5.36 -3.77
CA ARG A 14 -2.93 -6.73 -3.71
C ARG A 14 -2.17 -7.69 -2.76
N CYS A 15 -1.30 -7.15 -1.93
CA CYS A 15 -0.44 -7.84 -0.96
C CYS A 15 -0.87 -7.64 0.50
N GLY A 16 -2.11 -7.18 0.78
CA GLY A 16 -2.62 -7.05 2.15
C GLY A 16 -2.48 -5.65 2.77
N THR A 17 -2.24 -4.62 1.98
CA THR A 17 -2.08 -3.23 2.44
C THR A 17 -3.26 -2.70 3.24
N VAL A 18 -4.51 -3.07 2.88
CA VAL A 18 -5.70 -2.71 3.68
C VAL A 18 -5.63 -3.33 5.08
N SER A 19 -5.24 -4.60 5.18
CA SER A 19 -5.11 -5.29 6.47
C SER A 19 -4.00 -4.68 7.33
N LEU A 20 -2.89 -4.27 6.71
CA LEU A 20 -1.83 -3.54 7.41
C LEU A 20 -2.33 -2.20 7.95
N SER A 21 -3.01 -1.39 7.13
CA SER A 21 -3.58 -0.13 7.58
C SER A 21 -4.57 -0.32 8.74
N ASP A 22 -5.41 -1.36 8.68
CA ASP A 22 -6.33 -1.69 9.77
C ASP A 22 -5.59 -2.14 11.04
N LEU A 23 -4.50 -2.90 10.93
CA LEU A 23 -3.65 -3.29 12.06
C LEU A 23 -3.01 -2.08 12.74
N LEU A 24 -2.43 -1.19 11.96
CA LEU A 24 -1.77 0.01 12.47
C LEU A 24 -2.77 0.97 13.13
N ASN A 25 -3.98 1.11 12.57
CA ASN A 25 -5.04 1.94 13.16
C ASN A 25 -5.66 1.37 14.45
N LYS A 26 -5.39 0.11 14.77
CA LYS A 26 -5.82 -0.49 16.03
C LYS A 26 -4.81 -0.25 17.18
N GLN A 27 -3.67 0.35 16.86
CA GLN A 27 -2.70 0.72 17.88
C GLN A 27 -3.12 2.02 18.57
N GLU A 28 -2.78 2.14 19.86
CA GLU A 28 -3.07 3.33 20.64
C GLU A 28 -2.41 4.58 20.04
N SER A 29 -3.12 5.70 20.04
CA SER A 29 -2.66 6.99 19.52
C SER A 29 -2.16 6.96 18.06
N SER A 30 -2.80 6.13 17.24
CA SER A 30 -2.44 5.90 15.83
C SER A 30 -3.45 6.48 14.87
N PHE A 31 -2.95 7.01 13.75
CA PHE A 31 -3.77 7.40 12.61
C PHE A 31 -3.05 7.10 11.28
N PHE A 32 -3.61 6.19 10.51
CA PHE A 32 -3.08 5.76 9.22
C PHE A 32 -4.14 5.84 8.14
N SER A 33 -3.85 6.56 7.07
CA SER A 33 -4.65 6.47 5.84
C SER A 33 -4.28 5.21 5.05
N HIS A 34 -5.13 4.86 4.10
CA HIS A 34 -4.82 3.87 3.06
C HIS A 34 -4.99 4.54 1.71
N GLU A 35 -3.93 4.58 0.92
CA GLU A 35 -3.90 5.28 -0.37
C GLU A 35 -4.30 6.77 -0.21
N LEU A 36 -3.81 7.42 0.84
CA LEU A 36 -4.13 8.79 1.25
C LEU A 36 -5.63 9.07 1.45
N LYS A 37 -6.45 8.00 1.46
CA LYS A 37 -7.88 8.12 1.72
C LYS A 37 -8.13 8.02 3.22
N ILE A 38 -8.64 9.10 3.78
CA ILE A 38 -9.21 9.09 5.11
C ILE A 38 -10.61 8.48 4.98
N LYS A 39 -10.98 7.50 5.81
CA LYS A 39 -12.35 6.96 5.89
C LYS A 39 -13.28 8.03 6.48
N ILE A 40 -13.56 9.09 5.73
CA ILE A 40 -14.57 10.08 6.06
C ILE A 40 -15.91 9.60 5.47
N LYS A 41 -17.01 9.85 6.17
CA LYS A 41 -18.38 9.44 5.78
C LYS A 41 -18.90 10.03 4.45
N LYS A 42 -18.13 10.89 3.77
CA LYS A 42 -18.42 11.40 2.42
C LYS A 42 -17.15 11.35 1.58
N PRO A 43 -17.16 10.63 0.46
CA PRO A 43 -16.01 10.56 -0.44
C PRO A 43 -16.02 11.77 -1.40
N THR A 44 -15.66 12.96 -0.96
CA THR A 44 -15.63 14.14 -1.85
C THR A 44 -14.24 14.51 -2.33
N ASP A 45 -13.17 14.06 -1.66
CA ASP A 45 -11.81 14.35 -2.11
C ASP A 45 -11.03 13.04 -2.26
N TYR A 46 -11.05 12.49 -3.45
CA TYR A 46 -10.09 11.46 -3.84
C TYR A 46 -8.73 12.14 -3.97
N ASN A 47 -7.88 12.01 -2.97
CA ASN A 47 -6.49 12.37 -3.13
C ASN A 47 -5.95 11.60 -4.33
N THR A 48 -5.38 12.34 -5.26
CA THR A 48 -4.79 11.74 -6.45
C THR A 48 -3.58 10.92 -6.02
N PRO A 49 -3.47 9.65 -6.44
CA PRO A 49 -2.31 8.83 -6.12
C PRO A 49 -1.02 9.51 -6.62
N LEU A 50 0.09 9.31 -5.90
CA LEU A 50 1.37 9.86 -6.31
C LEU A 50 1.86 9.21 -7.61
N SER A 51 2.50 10.01 -8.46
CA SER A 51 3.08 9.52 -9.70
C SER A 51 4.35 8.73 -9.45
N TRP A 52 4.57 7.67 -10.23
CA TRP A 52 5.84 6.95 -10.25
C TRP A 52 7.01 7.82 -10.74
N GLU A 53 6.71 8.80 -11.58
CA GLU A 53 7.68 9.75 -12.14
C GLU A 53 8.03 10.93 -11.20
N CYS A 54 7.65 10.86 -9.95
CA CYS A 54 7.96 11.85 -8.92
C CYS A 54 7.43 13.26 -9.21
N ASP A 55 6.18 13.49 -8.85
CA ASP A 55 5.54 14.81 -8.82
C ASP A 55 5.83 15.49 -7.47
N GLU A 56 6.69 16.50 -7.46
CA GLU A 56 7.15 17.21 -6.25
C GLU A 56 6.00 17.86 -5.50
N GLN A 57 5.10 18.54 -6.20
CA GLN A 57 3.99 19.25 -5.56
C GLN A 57 2.98 18.26 -4.94
N ALA A 58 2.66 17.19 -5.65
CA ALA A 58 1.78 16.14 -5.13
C ALA A 58 2.42 15.44 -3.93
N PHE A 59 3.73 15.19 -3.98
CA PHE A 59 4.48 14.63 -2.86
C PHE A 59 4.43 15.53 -1.63
N ASP A 60 4.74 16.81 -1.76
CA ASP A 60 4.76 17.75 -0.64
C ASP A 60 3.37 17.87 0.01
N ASN A 61 2.31 17.92 -0.79
CA ASN A 61 0.93 17.92 -0.30
C ASN A 61 0.59 16.64 0.47
N ALA A 62 0.96 15.48 -0.07
CA ALA A 62 0.72 14.19 0.55
C ALA A 62 1.50 14.03 1.87
N TRP A 63 2.78 14.38 1.86
CA TRP A 63 3.64 14.30 3.04
C TRP A 63 3.16 15.24 4.15
N ASN A 64 2.87 16.50 3.81
CA ASN A 64 2.33 17.46 4.76
C ASN A 64 1.00 16.99 5.36
N SER A 65 0.13 16.38 4.56
CA SER A 65 -1.13 15.80 5.07
C SER A 65 -0.88 14.75 6.16
N ILE A 66 0.08 13.84 5.95
CA ILE A 66 0.46 12.83 6.95
C ILE A 66 0.99 13.48 8.23
N LEU A 67 1.82 14.50 8.12
CA LEU A 67 2.38 15.21 9.28
C LEU A 67 1.31 15.94 10.10
N HIS A 68 0.16 16.27 9.50
CA HIS A 68 -0.97 16.91 10.18
C HIS A 68 -1.95 15.90 10.82
N TYR A 69 -1.83 14.59 10.58
CA TYR A 69 -2.70 13.61 11.23
C TYR A 69 -2.56 13.65 12.75
N ASN A 70 -3.69 13.48 13.43
CA ASN A 70 -3.71 13.41 14.89
C ASN A 70 -3.25 12.02 15.35
N GLY A 71 -2.22 11.98 16.19
CA GLY A 71 -1.68 10.75 16.75
C GLY A 71 -0.19 10.87 17.07
N LYS A 72 0.29 9.97 17.92
CA LYS A 72 1.72 9.76 18.16
C LYS A 72 2.35 8.98 17.00
N TYR A 73 1.61 8.02 16.44
CA TYR A 73 1.98 7.20 15.30
C TYR A 73 1.09 7.58 14.12
N VAL A 74 1.71 8.07 13.05
CA VAL A 74 0.98 8.55 11.88
C VAL A 74 1.61 8.02 10.60
N GLY A 75 0.80 7.90 9.54
CA GLY A 75 1.33 7.47 8.26
C GLY A 75 0.26 7.14 7.22
N ASP A 76 0.70 6.49 6.18
CA ASP A 76 -0.14 5.98 5.10
C ASP A 76 0.34 4.60 4.64
N VAL A 77 -0.56 3.81 4.12
CA VAL A 77 -0.24 2.51 3.54
C VAL A 77 -0.62 2.51 2.07
N SER A 78 0.40 2.60 1.20
CA SER A 78 0.20 2.66 -0.26
C SER A 78 1.41 2.18 -1.04
N MET A 79 1.16 1.62 -2.21
CA MET A 79 2.22 1.15 -3.12
C MET A 79 3.05 2.30 -3.71
N PHE A 80 2.45 3.46 -3.91
CA PHE A 80 3.05 4.60 -4.64
C PHE A 80 4.09 5.38 -3.84
N TRP A 81 4.36 5.04 -2.58
CA TRP A 81 5.42 5.68 -1.80
C TRP A 81 6.82 5.23 -2.20
N LEU A 82 6.97 4.07 -2.85
CA LEU A 82 8.29 3.48 -3.12
C LEU A 82 9.26 4.44 -3.84
N PRO A 83 8.89 5.15 -4.92
CA PRO A 83 9.80 6.05 -5.61
C PRO A 83 10.28 7.24 -4.77
N TYR A 84 9.56 7.56 -3.70
CA TYR A 84 9.84 8.72 -2.84
C TYR A 84 10.61 8.35 -1.57
N LEU A 85 10.84 7.07 -1.29
CA LEU A 85 11.39 6.63 -0.01
C LEU A 85 12.80 7.15 0.24
N GLU A 86 13.65 7.21 -0.76
CA GLU A 86 15.01 7.72 -0.59
C GLU A 86 15.00 9.20 -0.15
N ARG A 87 14.17 10.02 -0.80
CA ARG A 87 13.96 11.41 -0.36
C ARG A 87 13.41 11.47 1.06
N LEU A 88 12.42 10.64 1.37
CA LEU A 88 11.81 10.59 2.71
C LEU A 88 12.80 10.18 3.78
N PHE A 89 13.70 9.24 3.51
CA PHE A 89 14.75 8.86 4.44
C PHE A 89 15.76 9.99 4.72
N ASN A 90 15.95 10.91 3.77
CA ASN A 90 16.81 12.06 3.95
C ASN A 90 16.17 13.20 4.76
N ILE A 91 14.83 13.31 4.78
CA ILE A 91 14.12 14.41 5.45
C ILE A 91 13.43 14.02 6.76
N ALA A 92 13.34 12.72 7.05
CA ALA A 92 12.63 12.20 8.22
C ALA A 92 13.41 11.06 8.89
N ASP A 93 14.27 11.40 9.83
CA ASP A 93 15.17 10.44 10.51
C ASP A 93 14.44 9.31 11.25
N ASN A 94 13.23 9.58 11.75
CA ASN A 94 12.43 8.63 12.51
C ASN A 94 11.43 7.81 11.66
N LEU A 95 11.49 7.94 10.34
CA LEU A 95 10.63 7.18 9.44
C LEU A 95 10.97 5.69 9.46
N LYS A 96 9.96 4.86 9.67
CA LYS A 96 10.02 3.40 9.46
C LYS A 96 9.10 2.99 8.31
N VAL A 97 9.55 2.03 7.52
CA VAL A 97 8.80 1.53 6.36
C VAL A 97 8.57 0.03 6.48
N ILE A 98 7.30 -0.37 6.51
CA ILE A 98 6.88 -1.76 6.50
C ILE A 98 6.56 -2.12 5.05
N CYS A 99 7.34 -3.01 4.45
CA CYS A 99 7.05 -3.53 3.12
C CYS A 99 6.32 -4.86 3.22
N LEU A 100 5.10 -4.95 2.72
CA LEU A 100 4.40 -6.22 2.60
C LEU A 100 4.73 -6.90 1.27
N GLN A 101 5.09 -8.18 1.34
CA GLN A 101 5.30 -9.02 0.18
C GLN A 101 4.29 -10.17 0.15
N ARG A 102 3.72 -10.40 -1.00
CA ARG A 102 2.91 -11.57 -1.32
C ARG A 102 3.55 -12.30 -2.48
N GLU A 103 3.37 -13.63 -2.53
CA GLU A 103 3.85 -14.44 -3.65
C GLU A 103 3.36 -13.88 -5.00
N LYS A 104 4.26 -13.91 -5.99
CA LYS A 104 4.13 -13.21 -7.27
C LYS A 104 2.84 -13.55 -8.01
N GLN A 105 2.57 -14.85 -8.20
CA GLN A 105 1.41 -15.29 -8.96
C GLN A 105 0.08 -14.89 -8.32
N GLY A 106 0.00 -14.85 -6.99
CA GLY A 106 -1.20 -14.40 -6.29
C GLY A 106 -1.44 -12.90 -6.40
N VAL A 107 -0.37 -12.09 -6.53
CA VAL A 107 -0.49 -10.66 -6.84
C VAL A 107 -1.02 -10.50 -8.26
N ILE A 108 -0.41 -11.17 -9.25
CA ILE A 108 -0.77 -11.11 -10.67
C ILE A 108 -2.25 -11.52 -10.84
N ASN A 109 -2.63 -12.69 -10.37
CA ASN A 109 -4.00 -13.19 -10.47
C ASN A 109 -5.02 -12.24 -9.81
N SER A 110 -4.63 -11.61 -8.69
CA SER A 110 -5.49 -10.66 -8.00
C SER A 110 -5.65 -9.35 -8.77
N TYR A 111 -4.63 -8.88 -9.47
CA TYR A 111 -4.71 -7.71 -10.35
C TYR A 111 -5.55 -8.00 -11.59
N LEU A 112 -5.27 -9.07 -12.32
CA LEU A 112 -6.01 -9.47 -13.51
C LEU A 112 -7.51 -9.54 -13.23
N LYS A 113 -7.88 -10.22 -12.12
CA LYS A 113 -9.29 -10.29 -11.68
C LYS A 113 -9.86 -8.92 -11.30
N LYS A 114 -9.07 -8.05 -10.65
CA LYS A 114 -9.55 -6.74 -10.18
C LYS A 114 -9.77 -5.77 -11.32
N THR A 115 -8.98 -5.88 -12.38
CA THR A 115 -8.96 -4.98 -13.52
C THR A 115 -9.57 -5.62 -14.79
N GLU A 116 -10.30 -6.73 -14.64
CA GLU A 116 -11.03 -7.36 -15.73
C GLU A 116 -11.97 -6.36 -16.42
N GLY A 117 -11.95 -6.31 -17.76
CA GLY A 117 -12.74 -5.37 -18.56
C GLY A 117 -12.32 -3.89 -18.44
N ARG A 118 -11.16 -3.58 -17.85
CA ARG A 118 -10.64 -2.22 -17.72
C ARG A 118 -9.25 -2.14 -18.33
N ASN A 119 -8.94 -0.98 -18.91
CA ASN A 119 -7.60 -0.70 -19.42
C ASN A 119 -6.59 -0.43 -18.32
N HIS A 120 -7.07 -0.25 -17.08
CA HIS A 120 -6.22 0.00 -15.93
C HIS A 120 -4.98 -0.91 -15.94
N TRP A 121 -3.83 -0.31 -16.14
CA TRP A 121 -2.55 -0.99 -16.19
C TRP A 121 -2.41 -2.00 -17.34
N MET A 122 -2.79 -1.62 -18.55
CA MET A 122 -2.53 -2.40 -19.76
C MET A 122 -1.10 -2.19 -20.27
N ASP A 123 -0.92 -2.39 -21.55
CA ASP A 123 0.31 -2.36 -22.32
C ASP A 123 1.27 -1.20 -22.10
N HIS A 124 0.87 -0.18 -21.43
CA HIS A 124 1.69 0.99 -21.09
C HIS A 124 2.18 1.84 -22.27
N ASP A 125 1.66 1.64 -23.44
CA ASP A 125 1.98 2.50 -24.58
C ASP A 125 1.09 3.75 -24.63
N GLY A 126 0.06 3.79 -23.83
CA GLY A 126 -0.89 4.91 -23.72
C GLY A 126 -1.88 5.03 -24.88
N SER A 127 -1.80 4.16 -25.89
CA SER A 127 -2.62 4.29 -27.12
C SER A 127 -4.04 3.74 -26.97
N TYR A 128 -4.29 2.86 -25.99
CA TYR A 128 -5.56 2.18 -25.77
C TYR A 128 -6.21 2.47 -24.42
N TRP A 129 -5.77 3.50 -23.71
CA TRP A 129 -6.17 3.71 -22.33
C TRP A 129 -7.29 4.72 -22.23
N ASP A 130 -8.38 4.33 -21.59
CA ASP A 130 -9.20 5.30 -20.91
C ASP A 130 -8.40 5.85 -19.74
N PHE A 131 -8.30 7.17 -19.64
CA PHE A 131 -7.55 7.82 -18.57
C PHE A 131 -7.99 7.29 -17.20
N CYS A 132 -7.04 6.72 -16.46
CA CYS A 132 -7.22 6.33 -15.09
C CYS A 132 -6.19 7.05 -14.21
N SER A 133 -6.64 7.75 -13.19
CA SER A 133 -5.74 8.50 -12.27
C SER A 133 -4.70 7.62 -11.57
N TRP A 134 -4.91 6.29 -11.57
CA TRP A 134 -4.00 5.32 -10.98
C TRP A 134 -2.86 4.91 -11.92
N ASP A 135 -2.99 5.11 -13.23
CA ASP A 135 -2.00 4.65 -14.20
C ASP A 135 -0.63 5.28 -13.93
N LYS A 136 -0.61 6.56 -13.60
CA LYS A 136 0.62 7.27 -13.24
C LYS A 136 1.33 6.74 -11.98
N SER A 137 0.66 5.93 -11.17
CA SER A 137 1.23 5.34 -9.94
C SER A 137 2.05 4.08 -10.19
N TYR A 138 2.17 3.67 -11.43
CA TYR A 138 2.91 2.49 -11.85
C TYR A 138 4.04 2.87 -12.80
N PRO A 139 5.16 2.12 -12.79
CA PRO A 139 6.19 2.30 -13.78
C PRO A 139 5.68 1.87 -15.16
N ASN A 140 6.12 2.55 -16.20
CA ASN A 140 5.77 2.21 -17.56
C ASN A 140 6.73 1.16 -18.12
N PHE A 141 6.22 -0.02 -18.45
CA PHE A 141 6.96 -1.08 -19.14
C PHE A 141 6.41 -1.21 -20.56
N LYS A 142 7.28 -1.13 -21.56
CA LYS A 142 6.90 -1.39 -22.96
C LYS A 142 6.69 -2.90 -23.14
N VAL A 143 5.47 -3.36 -22.99
CA VAL A 143 5.06 -4.77 -23.08
C VAL A 143 3.71 -4.89 -23.78
N GLU A 144 3.43 -6.08 -24.33
CA GLU A 144 2.20 -6.31 -25.09
C GLU A 144 1.01 -6.74 -24.22
N THR A 145 1.27 -7.27 -23.02
CA THR A 145 0.21 -7.82 -22.17
C THR A 145 0.27 -7.27 -20.76
N LYS A 146 -0.89 -7.12 -20.15
CA LYS A 146 -1.04 -6.76 -18.73
C LYS A 146 -0.34 -7.76 -17.81
N GLU A 147 -0.37 -9.04 -18.13
CA GLU A 147 0.26 -10.07 -17.32
C GLU A 147 1.78 -9.91 -17.32
N GLU A 148 2.38 -9.61 -18.47
CA GLU A 148 3.81 -9.33 -18.58
C GLU A 148 4.18 -8.06 -17.81
N ALA A 149 3.38 -6.99 -17.91
CA ALA A 149 3.58 -5.77 -17.14
C ALA A 149 3.56 -6.06 -15.62
N LEU A 150 2.60 -6.86 -15.16
CA LEU A 150 2.49 -7.26 -13.75
C LEU A 150 3.68 -8.10 -13.28
N ASN A 151 4.17 -9.00 -14.14
CA ASN A 151 5.36 -9.79 -13.86
C ASN A 151 6.59 -8.90 -13.68
N ARG A 152 6.85 -7.98 -14.61
CA ARG A 152 7.96 -7.02 -14.53
C ARG A 152 7.84 -6.08 -13.34
N TYR A 153 6.62 -5.61 -13.07
CA TYR A 153 6.37 -4.74 -11.94
C TYR A 153 6.69 -5.38 -10.60
N TRP A 154 6.27 -6.63 -10.39
CA TRP A 154 6.54 -7.33 -9.14
C TRP A 154 8.06 -7.49 -8.92
N ASP A 155 8.79 -7.90 -9.94
CA ASP A 155 10.25 -8.06 -9.87
C ASP A 155 10.94 -6.72 -9.61
N TYR A 156 10.59 -5.70 -10.39
CA TYR A 156 11.18 -4.37 -10.28
C TYR A 156 10.89 -3.70 -8.94
N TYR A 157 9.65 -3.83 -8.44
CA TYR A 157 9.25 -3.30 -7.14
C TYR A 157 10.12 -3.83 -6.01
N TYR A 158 10.27 -5.15 -5.92
CA TYR A 158 11.04 -5.75 -4.84
C TYR A 158 12.55 -5.64 -5.05
N GLN A 159 13.03 -5.53 -6.27
CA GLN A 159 14.42 -5.13 -6.54
C GLN A 159 14.74 -3.77 -5.93
N LEU A 160 13.89 -2.75 -6.16
CA LEU A 160 14.07 -1.41 -5.56
C LEU A 160 13.97 -1.46 -4.03
N VAL A 161 13.06 -2.27 -3.48
CA VAL A 161 12.96 -2.46 -2.03
C VAL A 161 14.24 -3.07 -1.46
N ASP A 162 14.81 -4.07 -2.10
CA ASP A 162 16.07 -4.71 -1.67
C ASP A 162 17.26 -3.73 -1.73
N GLU A 163 17.31 -2.86 -2.74
CA GLU A 163 18.31 -1.78 -2.81
C GLU A 163 18.18 -0.81 -1.64
N LEU A 164 16.94 -0.42 -1.31
CA LEU A 164 16.68 0.45 -0.16
C LEU A 164 17.01 -0.23 1.18
N ILE A 165 16.74 -1.53 1.34
CA ILE A 165 17.10 -2.29 2.54
C ILE A 165 18.62 -2.31 2.73
N ARG A 166 19.39 -2.52 1.66
CA ARG A 166 20.86 -2.46 1.74
C ARG A 166 21.38 -1.10 2.18
N LYS A 167 20.72 -0.02 1.75
CA LYS A 167 21.10 1.36 2.08
C LYS A 167 20.60 1.80 3.45
N TYR A 168 19.42 1.33 3.86
CA TYR A 168 18.72 1.75 5.08
C TYR A 168 18.21 0.56 5.90
N PRO A 169 19.07 -0.37 6.35
CA PRO A 169 18.67 -1.68 6.91
C PRO A 169 17.79 -1.60 8.16
N ASP A 170 17.95 -0.53 8.96
CA ASP A 170 17.15 -0.33 10.18
C ASP A 170 15.85 0.43 9.94
N ARG A 171 15.60 0.92 8.73
CA ARG A 171 14.49 1.83 8.43
C ARG A 171 13.41 1.22 7.54
N ILE A 172 13.72 0.15 6.82
CA ILE A 172 12.79 -0.58 5.97
C ILE A 172 12.94 -2.08 6.18
N ARG A 173 11.80 -2.80 6.25
CA ARG A 173 11.80 -4.27 6.41
C ARG A 173 10.65 -4.90 5.63
N ILE A 174 10.94 -6.05 5.00
CA ILE A 174 9.92 -6.88 4.35
C ILE A 174 9.27 -7.81 5.38
N PHE A 175 7.95 -7.89 5.31
CA PHE A 175 7.11 -8.87 5.99
C PHE A 175 6.24 -9.58 4.95
N GLN A 176 6.04 -10.89 5.10
CA GLN A 176 5.13 -11.60 4.22
C GLN A 176 3.67 -11.25 4.56
N MET A 177 2.81 -11.20 3.55
CA MET A 177 1.37 -10.95 3.77
C MET A 177 0.77 -11.96 4.78
N THR A 178 1.24 -13.19 4.78
CA THR A 178 0.82 -14.24 5.71
C THR A 178 1.25 -13.99 7.14
N ASP A 179 2.30 -13.21 7.38
CA ASP A 179 2.77 -12.82 8.71
C ASP A 179 1.71 -12.06 9.52
N LEU A 180 0.77 -11.39 8.83
CA LEU A 180 -0.35 -10.70 9.46
C LEU A 180 -1.34 -11.66 10.17
N ASN A 181 -1.21 -12.97 9.96
CA ASN A 181 -2.03 -13.99 10.62
C ASN A 181 -1.29 -14.68 11.78
N ASP A 182 -0.03 -14.36 12.01
CA ASP A 182 0.81 -14.93 13.07
C ASP A 182 1.10 -13.85 14.15
N GLU A 183 0.71 -14.14 15.38
CA GLU A 183 0.86 -13.17 16.49
C GLU A 183 2.32 -12.81 16.78
N LYS A 184 3.24 -13.75 16.66
CA LYS A 184 4.68 -13.47 16.87
C LYS A 184 5.22 -12.56 15.78
N LYS A 185 4.80 -12.79 14.54
CA LYS A 185 5.19 -11.95 13.39
C LYS A 185 4.56 -10.57 13.46
N VAL A 186 3.29 -10.47 13.82
CA VAL A 186 2.61 -9.18 14.07
C VAL A 186 3.33 -8.41 15.18
N ARG A 187 3.71 -9.07 16.29
CA ARG A 187 4.49 -8.46 17.35
C ARG A 187 5.82 -7.90 16.83
N SER A 188 6.58 -8.70 16.08
CA SER A 188 7.85 -8.29 15.47
C SER A 188 7.67 -7.10 14.50
N LEU A 189 6.58 -7.08 13.73
CA LEU A 189 6.24 -5.96 12.84
C LEU A 189 6.00 -4.68 13.64
N LEU A 190 5.20 -4.74 14.70
CA LEU A 190 4.90 -3.59 15.55
C LEU A 190 6.14 -3.12 16.33
N GLU A 191 7.04 -4.04 16.72
CA GLU A 191 8.33 -3.71 17.32
C GLU A 191 9.24 -2.96 16.35
N PHE A 192 9.38 -3.46 15.14
CA PHE A 192 10.13 -2.78 14.09
C PHE A 192 9.58 -1.38 13.81
N ALA A 193 8.26 -1.22 13.77
CA ALA A 193 7.59 0.07 13.59
C ALA A 193 7.75 1.01 14.80
N GLY A 194 8.25 0.52 15.93
CA GLY A 194 8.55 1.32 17.13
C GLY A 194 7.34 1.61 18.01
N PHE A 195 6.28 0.79 17.93
CA PHE A 195 5.15 0.88 18.86
C PHE A 195 5.59 0.47 20.27
N GLU A 196 5.26 1.31 21.25
CA GLU A 196 5.57 1.04 22.68
C GLU A 196 4.57 0.05 23.27
N ASN A 197 3.29 0.37 23.20
CA ASN A 197 2.19 -0.51 23.59
C ASN A 197 1.66 -1.21 22.33
N LYS A 198 1.75 -2.55 22.31
CA LYS A 198 1.40 -3.32 21.11
C LYS A 198 0.09 -4.06 21.32
N ASN A 199 -0.93 -3.67 20.60
CA ASN A 199 -2.16 -4.44 20.47
C ASN A 199 -2.00 -5.49 19.39
N VAL A 200 -1.56 -6.68 19.77
CA VAL A 200 -1.32 -7.79 18.86
C VAL A 200 -2.63 -8.44 18.48
N ILE A 201 -3.09 -8.17 17.27
CA ILE A 201 -4.31 -8.75 16.71
C ILE A 201 -3.90 -9.50 15.45
N SER A 202 -4.04 -10.82 15.47
CA SER A 202 -3.87 -11.70 14.30
C SER A 202 -5.21 -11.93 13.58
N ASN A 203 -5.16 -12.51 12.39
CA ASN A 203 -6.35 -12.86 11.58
C ASN A 203 -7.19 -11.66 11.09
N ILE A 204 -6.53 -10.58 10.66
CA ILE A 204 -7.18 -9.39 10.10
C ILE A 204 -7.61 -9.59 8.63
N GLN A 205 -7.88 -10.82 8.20
CA GLN A 205 -8.32 -11.09 6.82
C GLN A 205 -9.75 -10.62 6.56
N ARG A 206 -9.94 -9.33 6.25
CA ARG A 206 -11.27 -8.78 5.90
C ARG A 206 -11.74 -9.08 4.46
N ASN A 207 -10.88 -9.51 3.55
CA ASN A 207 -11.23 -9.50 2.12
C ASN A 207 -11.77 -10.81 1.54
N LYS A 208 -11.84 -11.93 2.29
CA LYS A 208 -12.34 -13.22 1.76
C LYS A 208 -13.80 -13.54 2.09
N ILE A 209 -14.28 -13.16 3.26
CA ILE A 209 -15.58 -13.64 3.77
C ILE A 209 -16.73 -12.70 3.40
N GLU A 210 -16.56 -11.39 3.52
CA GLU A 210 -17.64 -10.44 3.23
C GLU A 210 -17.99 -10.35 1.73
N ARG A 211 -17.01 -10.47 0.82
CA ARG A 211 -17.30 -10.47 -0.62
C ARG A 211 -18.09 -11.69 -1.07
N ASN A 212 -17.81 -12.88 -0.52
CA ASN A 212 -18.57 -14.08 -0.89
C ASN A 212 -20.04 -14.03 -0.42
N ILE A 213 -20.32 -13.35 0.68
CA ILE A 213 -21.69 -13.18 1.18
C ILE A 213 -22.42 -12.10 0.38
N PHE A 214 -21.78 -10.95 0.11
CA PHE A 214 -22.38 -9.89 -0.71
C PHE A 214 -22.59 -10.30 -2.17
N ASP A 215 -21.64 -11.01 -2.78
CA ASP A 215 -21.78 -11.54 -4.13
C ASP A 215 -22.84 -12.65 -4.21
N LYS A 216 -22.96 -13.50 -3.19
CA LYS A 216 -24.04 -14.48 -3.08
C LYS A 216 -25.41 -13.82 -2.89
N ILE A 217 -25.48 -12.75 -2.10
CA ILE A 217 -26.71 -11.97 -1.90
C ILE A 217 -27.10 -11.21 -3.17
N LYS A 218 -26.14 -10.56 -3.85
CA LYS A 218 -26.39 -9.89 -5.14
C LYS A 218 -26.88 -10.87 -6.22
N ARG A 219 -26.24 -12.03 -6.38
CA ARG A 219 -26.68 -13.06 -7.33
C ARG A 219 -28.08 -13.61 -6.98
N LYS A 220 -28.43 -13.69 -5.70
CA LYS A 220 -29.73 -14.18 -5.25
C LYS A 220 -30.85 -13.14 -5.39
N LEU A 221 -30.54 -11.83 -5.33
CA LEU A 221 -31.48 -10.73 -5.38
C LEU A 221 -31.66 -10.12 -6.79
N PHE A 222 -30.68 -10.22 -7.66
CA PHE A 222 -30.66 -9.52 -8.95
C PHE A 222 -30.42 -10.42 -10.17
N GLY A 223 -30.38 -11.74 -10.01
CA GLY A 223 -30.46 -12.72 -11.11
C GLY A 223 -29.48 -12.49 -12.25
N ALA A 224 -28.15 -12.40 -11.98
CA ALA A 224 -27.11 -12.38 -13.00
C ALA A 224 -26.00 -13.40 -12.66
#